data_a94a33990a4aa552ac7cb6bf7a4d8800
#
_entry.id   a94a33990a4aa552ac7cb6bf7a4d8800
#
_cell.length_a   1.000
_cell.length_b   1.000
_cell.length_c   1.000
_cell.angle_alpha   90.00
_cell.angle_beta   90.00
_cell.angle_gamma   90.00
#
_symmetry.space_group_name_H-M   'P 1'
#
loop_
_entity.id
_entity.type
_entity.pdbx_description
1 polymer ?
#
loop_
_entity_poly.entity_id
_entity_poly.type
_entity_poly.pdbx_seq_one_letter_code
_entity_poly.pdbx_strand_id
1 'polypeptide(L)'
;MSRRVDPLAIKVCHLAIAILPLMAGWPSTGLAQGEGASPSVPLVAASDLPRDLSPWGMFLSADPLVKAVLIGLALASVVTWTVWLAKSVELLVAKRRARRAAVTLASARHLGDAAQKVHKSSGPVGQFVEAAVTELQMSDEHMERDGIKERVASRLERIEANRGRLMMRGTGVLATIGATAPFVGLFGTVWGIMNSFIGISKSQTTNLAVVAPGIAEALLATAIGLVAAIPAVVIYNVFSRQITSYRALLGDASAEVLRLVGRDLDRAAATPPASPRRTVSLSAAE
;
A
#
# COMPACT_ATOMS: atom_id res chain seq x y z
N MET A 1 13.23 -25.22 -9.89
CA MET A 1 12.42 -23.97 -9.91
C MET A 1 12.60 -23.25 -8.59
N SER A 2 13.60 -22.38 -8.51
CA SER A 2 14.01 -21.67 -7.28
C SER A 2 12.96 -20.60 -6.94
N ARG A 3 12.37 -20.69 -5.76
CA ARG A 3 11.51 -19.66 -5.16
C ARG A 3 12.38 -18.45 -4.83
N ARG A 4 12.57 -17.53 -5.75
CA ARG A 4 13.08 -16.21 -5.39
C ARG A 4 11.96 -15.46 -4.68
N VAL A 5 11.98 -15.51 -3.36
CA VAL A 5 11.22 -14.61 -2.51
C VAL A 5 11.79 -13.22 -2.78
N ASP A 6 10.94 -12.26 -3.14
CA ASP A 6 11.39 -10.90 -3.47
C ASP A 6 12.19 -10.34 -2.27
N PRO A 7 13.49 -9.99 -2.45
CA PRO A 7 14.36 -9.58 -1.36
C PRO A 7 13.89 -8.28 -0.69
N LEU A 8 13.01 -7.52 -1.35
CA LEU A 8 12.43 -6.30 -0.83
C LEU A 8 11.35 -6.57 0.24
N ALA A 9 10.55 -7.63 0.07
CA ALA A 9 9.54 -8.01 1.07
C ALA A 9 10.21 -8.49 2.37
N ILE A 10 11.34 -9.19 2.25
CA ILE A 10 12.15 -9.62 3.39
C ILE A 10 12.82 -8.43 4.08
N LYS A 11 13.36 -7.46 3.31
CA LYS A 11 13.98 -6.24 3.85
C LYS A 11 13.00 -5.33 4.57
N VAL A 12 11.76 -5.19 4.08
CA VAL A 12 10.71 -4.39 4.75
C VAL A 12 10.22 -5.11 6.02
N CYS A 13 10.13 -6.43 6.01
CA CYS A 13 9.81 -7.21 7.21
C CYS A 13 10.92 -7.13 8.26
N HIS A 14 12.20 -7.21 7.85
CA HIS A 14 13.34 -7.04 8.76
C HIS A 14 13.46 -5.61 9.27
N LEU A 15 13.15 -4.58 8.48
CA LEU A 15 13.15 -3.19 8.93
C LEU A 15 12.03 -2.94 9.95
N ALA A 16 10.84 -3.51 9.74
CA ALA A 16 9.73 -3.41 10.68
C ALA A 16 10.02 -4.16 12.00
N ILE A 17 10.69 -5.31 11.93
CA ILE A 17 11.11 -6.10 13.10
C ILE A 17 12.30 -5.43 13.82
N ALA A 18 13.17 -4.73 13.10
CA ALA A 18 14.32 -4.02 13.70
C ALA A 18 13.93 -2.74 14.45
N ILE A 19 12.78 -2.13 14.12
CA ILE A 19 12.29 -0.92 14.80
C ILE A 19 11.53 -1.27 16.10
N LEU A 20 10.96 -2.46 16.21
CA LEU A 20 10.22 -2.90 17.39
C LEU A 20 11.06 -3.01 18.67
N PRO A 21 12.31 -3.52 18.69
CA PRO A 21 13.12 -3.61 19.89
C PRO A 21 13.74 -2.27 20.33
N LEU A 22 13.76 -1.23 19.47
CA LEU A 22 14.30 0.08 19.83
C LEU A 22 13.44 0.82 20.88
N MET A 23 12.17 0.40 21.05
CA MET A 23 11.26 0.95 22.05
C MET A 23 11.28 0.20 23.40
N ALA A 24 11.93 -0.98 23.48
CA ALA A 24 11.85 -1.85 24.64
C ALA A 24 13.12 -1.90 25.52
N GLY A 25 14.20 -1.22 25.14
CA GLY A 25 15.47 -1.37 25.83
C GLY A 25 16.26 -0.07 25.96
N TRP A 26 15.90 0.79 26.92
CA TRP A 26 16.83 1.79 27.41
C TRP A 26 17.56 1.19 28.61
N PRO A 27 18.89 0.95 28.53
CA PRO A 27 19.65 0.56 29.69
C PRO A 27 19.75 1.75 30.64
N SER A 28 19.29 1.57 31.86
CA SER A 28 19.55 2.48 32.97
C SER A 28 21.06 2.40 33.31
N THR A 29 21.89 3.25 32.69
CA THR A 29 23.28 3.43 33.10
C THR A 29 23.31 4.18 34.42
N GLY A 30 23.63 3.47 35.49
CA GLY A 30 23.92 4.04 36.77
C GLY A 30 25.11 4.99 36.66
N LEU A 31 24.91 6.26 37.00
CA LEU A 31 25.99 7.23 37.13
C LEU A 31 26.70 7.01 38.47
N ALA A 32 27.99 6.78 38.39
CA ALA A 32 28.89 6.73 39.52
C ALA A 32 28.84 8.04 40.29
N GLN A 33 28.70 7.95 41.60
CA GLN A 33 28.83 9.05 42.54
C GLN A 33 30.29 9.54 42.59
N GLY A 34 30.50 10.81 42.17
CA GLY A 34 31.71 11.55 42.47
C GLY A 34 31.44 12.47 43.66
N GLU A 35 32.08 12.21 44.76
CA GLU A 35 32.11 13.10 45.92
C GLU A 35 32.89 14.39 45.59
N GLY A 36 32.23 15.53 45.65
CA GLY A 36 32.79 16.85 45.48
C GLY A 36 31.94 17.89 46.22
N ALA A 37 32.52 18.57 47.20
CA ALA A 37 31.98 19.50 48.19
C ALA A 37 30.85 20.42 47.72
N SER A 38 29.83 20.49 48.56
CA SER A 38 28.56 21.24 48.40
C SER A 38 28.69 22.72 48.71
N PRO A 39 28.08 23.62 47.94
CA PRO A 39 27.38 24.76 48.50
C PRO A 39 25.93 24.29 48.84
N SER A 40 25.49 24.64 50.03
CA SER A 40 24.14 24.34 50.53
C SER A 40 23.06 25.05 49.69
N VAL A 41 22.60 24.36 48.66
CA VAL A 41 21.35 24.71 47.97
C VAL A 41 20.20 24.22 48.86
N PRO A 42 19.16 25.02 49.12
CA PRO A 42 18.03 24.58 49.97
C PRO A 42 17.45 23.33 49.32
N LEU A 43 17.41 22.23 50.10
CA LEU A 43 16.73 20.99 49.73
C LEU A 43 15.27 21.31 49.45
N VAL A 44 14.90 21.41 48.19
CA VAL A 44 13.52 21.39 47.74
C VAL A 44 12.95 20.08 48.25
N ALA A 45 11.89 20.17 49.06
CA ALA A 45 11.24 18.99 49.66
C ALA A 45 10.94 17.97 48.56
N ALA A 46 11.21 16.69 48.79
CA ALA A 46 11.01 15.59 47.85
C ALA A 46 9.54 15.42 47.37
N SER A 47 8.62 16.18 47.99
CA SER A 47 7.21 16.28 47.61
C SER A 47 6.93 17.06 46.31
N ASP A 48 7.90 17.86 45.82
CA ASP A 48 7.77 18.69 44.63
C ASP A 48 8.41 18.10 43.36
N LEU A 49 8.93 16.86 43.43
CA LEU A 49 9.41 16.15 42.25
C LEU A 49 8.24 15.75 41.35
N PRO A 50 8.31 16.02 40.03
CA PRO A 50 7.24 15.69 39.12
C PRO A 50 6.92 14.20 39.18
N ARG A 51 5.63 13.90 39.37
CA ARG A 51 5.08 12.56 39.31
C ARG A 51 5.48 11.91 37.98
N ASP A 52 5.92 10.65 38.04
CA ASP A 52 6.25 9.75 36.93
C ASP A 52 6.30 10.38 35.52
N LEU A 53 7.49 10.76 35.07
CA LEU A 53 7.76 11.19 33.68
C LEU A 53 7.77 10.00 32.70
N SER A 54 7.12 8.89 33.07
CA SER A 54 6.90 7.79 32.13
C SER A 54 5.93 8.23 31.03
N PRO A 55 6.03 7.69 29.80
CA PRO A 55 5.08 8.02 28.72
C PRO A 55 3.63 7.79 29.11
N TRP A 56 3.37 6.80 29.96
CA TRP A 56 2.03 6.52 30.48
C TRP A 56 1.56 7.55 31.53
N GLY A 57 2.45 7.94 32.44
CA GLY A 57 2.17 9.00 33.41
C GLY A 57 1.87 10.33 32.71
N MET A 58 2.69 10.69 31.70
CA MET A 58 2.49 11.87 30.87
C MET A 58 1.15 11.84 30.11
N PHE A 59 0.73 10.68 29.61
CA PHE A 59 -0.59 10.54 28.97
C PHE A 59 -1.73 10.75 29.97
N LEU A 60 -1.63 10.22 31.20
CA LEU A 60 -2.68 10.34 32.20
C LEU A 60 -2.82 11.76 32.75
N SER A 61 -1.73 12.51 32.85
CA SER A 61 -1.71 13.90 33.33
C SER A 61 -2.02 14.94 32.25
N ALA A 62 -1.88 14.57 30.98
CA ALA A 62 -2.04 15.47 29.84
C ALA A 62 -3.41 16.18 29.81
N ASP A 63 -3.40 17.39 29.26
CA ASP A 63 -4.61 18.16 28.95
C ASP A 63 -5.58 17.35 28.06
N PRO A 64 -6.91 17.48 28.20
CA PRO A 64 -7.90 16.76 27.41
C PRO A 64 -7.68 16.87 25.89
N LEU A 65 -7.24 18.02 25.38
CA LEU A 65 -6.98 18.22 23.97
C LEU A 65 -5.73 17.47 23.53
N VAL A 66 -4.65 17.51 24.33
CA VAL A 66 -3.42 16.75 24.06
C VAL A 66 -3.72 15.24 24.11
N LYS A 67 -4.55 14.77 25.07
CA LYS A 67 -5.03 13.38 25.08
C LYS A 67 -5.77 13.01 23.80
N ALA A 68 -6.65 13.85 23.30
CA ALA A 68 -7.39 13.61 22.07
C ALA A 68 -6.43 13.51 20.87
N VAL A 69 -5.41 14.34 20.81
CA VAL A 69 -4.33 14.28 19.77
C VAL A 69 -3.59 12.96 19.87
N LEU A 70 -3.13 12.56 21.05
CA LEU A 70 -2.41 11.30 21.27
C LEU A 70 -3.23 10.08 20.88
N ILE A 71 -4.51 10.03 21.28
CA ILE A 71 -5.45 8.96 20.91
C ILE A 71 -5.65 8.92 19.39
N GLY A 72 -5.86 10.08 18.76
CA GLY A 72 -6.01 10.19 17.30
C GLY A 72 -4.78 9.66 16.55
N LEU A 73 -3.57 9.99 17.01
CA LEU A 73 -2.32 9.51 16.43
C LEU A 73 -2.12 7.99 16.66
N ALA A 74 -2.49 7.48 17.83
CA ALA A 74 -2.46 6.04 18.10
C ALA A 74 -3.42 5.28 17.17
N LEU A 75 -4.65 5.77 17.00
CA LEU A 75 -5.61 5.21 16.05
C LEU A 75 -5.08 5.26 14.60
N ALA A 76 -4.47 6.37 14.19
CA ALA A 76 -3.84 6.49 12.87
C ALA A 76 -2.72 5.44 12.68
N SER A 77 -1.94 5.17 13.72
CA SER A 77 -0.92 4.10 13.70
C SER A 77 -1.57 2.72 13.53
N VAL A 78 -2.62 2.40 14.26
CA VAL A 78 -3.37 1.12 14.11
C VAL A 78 -3.93 0.98 12.69
N VAL A 79 -4.52 2.04 12.14
CA VAL A 79 -5.01 2.06 10.75
C VAL A 79 -3.87 1.80 9.76
N THR A 80 -2.71 2.41 9.97
CA THR A 80 -1.53 2.20 9.12
C THR A 80 -1.14 0.72 9.06
N TRP A 81 -1.02 0.04 10.18
CA TRP A 81 -0.68 -1.37 10.25
C TRP A 81 -1.76 -2.27 9.67
N THR A 82 -3.04 -1.94 9.91
CA THR A 82 -4.18 -2.68 9.35
C THR A 82 -4.19 -2.61 7.81
N VAL A 83 -4.03 -1.41 7.25
CA VAL A 83 -3.95 -1.22 5.80
C VAL A 83 -2.75 -1.92 5.21
N TRP A 84 -1.59 -1.86 5.89
CA TRP A 84 -0.39 -2.56 5.47
C TRP A 84 -0.62 -4.07 5.35
N LEU A 85 -1.20 -4.70 6.37
CA LEU A 85 -1.45 -6.14 6.39
C LEU A 85 -2.45 -6.53 5.28
N ALA A 86 -3.59 -5.85 5.21
CA ALA A 86 -4.64 -6.13 4.23
C ALA A 86 -4.13 -5.99 2.79
N LYS A 87 -3.43 -4.88 2.48
CA LYS A 87 -2.90 -4.62 1.15
C LYS A 87 -1.73 -5.51 0.77
N SER A 88 -0.90 -5.91 1.73
CA SER A 88 0.18 -6.87 1.48
C SER A 88 -0.37 -8.21 1.01
N VAL A 89 -1.40 -8.73 1.68
CA VAL A 89 -2.04 -9.99 1.30
C VAL A 89 -2.74 -9.86 -0.05
N GLU A 90 -3.53 -8.81 -0.24
CA GLU A 90 -4.24 -8.55 -1.50
C GLU A 90 -3.27 -8.52 -2.70
N LEU A 91 -2.19 -7.74 -2.59
CA LEU A 91 -1.23 -7.57 -3.66
C LEU A 91 -0.40 -8.83 -3.94
N LEU A 92 -0.02 -9.57 -2.90
CA LEU A 92 0.68 -10.85 -3.05
C LEU A 92 -0.18 -11.86 -3.79
N VAL A 93 -1.46 -11.99 -3.42
CA VAL A 93 -2.40 -12.89 -4.07
C VAL A 93 -2.64 -12.47 -5.52
N ALA A 94 -2.87 -11.17 -5.76
CA ALA A 94 -3.09 -10.64 -7.11
C ALA A 94 -1.88 -10.88 -8.03
N LYS A 95 -0.67 -10.56 -7.58
CA LYS A 95 0.57 -10.81 -8.34
C LYS A 95 0.80 -12.30 -8.63
N ARG A 96 0.59 -13.17 -7.63
CA ARG A 96 0.74 -14.61 -7.82
C ARG A 96 -0.25 -15.15 -8.85
N ARG A 97 -1.53 -14.72 -8.79
CA ARG A 97 -2.56 -15.10 -9.77
C ARG A 97 -2.21 -14.60 -11.16
N ALA A 98 -1.85 -13.33 -11.29
CA ALA A 98 -1.48 -12.73 -12.59
C ALA A 98 -0.26 -13.44 -13.21
N ARG A 99 0.80 -13.70 -12.45
CA ARG A 99 1.99 -14.43 -12.92
C ARG A 99 1.67 -15.84 -13.39
N ARG A 100 0.85 -16.59 -12.65
CA ARG A 100 0.44 -17.94 -13.04
C ARG A 100 -0.36 -17.92 -14.34
N ALA A 101 -1.32 -17.02 -14.44
CA ALA A 101 -2.14 -16.86 -15.65
C ALA A 101 -1.30 -16.41 -16.85
N ALA A 102 -0.34 -15.50 -16.68
CA ALA A 102 0.58 -15.08 -17.74
C ALA A 102 1.46 -16.23 -18.25
N VAL A 103 1.97 -17.09 -17.36
CA VAL A 103 2.74 -18.29 -17.77
C VAL A 103 1.86 -19.28 -18.55
N THR A 104 0.61 -19.47 -18.13
CA THR A 104 -0.35 -20.32 -18.83
C THR A 104 -0.67 -19.74 -20.21
N LEU A 105 -0.86 -18.43 -20.30
CA LEU A 105 -1.12 -17.71 -21.56
C LEU A 105 0.04 -17.84 -22.55
N ALA A 106 1.28 -17.70 -22.08
CA ALA A 106 2.46 -17.85 -22.91
C ALA A 106 2.62 -19.25 -23.54
N SER A 107 2.01 -20.28 -22.94
CA SER A 107 1.99 -21.65 -23.47
C SER A 107 0.87 -21.92 -24.47
N ALA A 108 -0.05 -20.97 -24.67
CA ALA A 108 -1.18 -21.12 -25.57
C ALA A 108 -0.78 -20.84 -27.03
N ARG A 109 -1.33 -21.65 -27.96
CA ARG A 109 -1.10 -21.50 -29.40
C ARG A 109 -2.17 -20.67 -30.09
N HIS A 110 -3.38 -20.68 -29.54
CA HIS A 110 -4.59 -20.03 -30.05
C HIS A 110 -5.32 -19.34 -28.90
N LEU A 111 -6.10 -18.33 -29.22
CA LEU A 111 -6.92 -17.62 -28.24
C LEU A 111 -7.96 -18.56 -27.59
N GLY A 112 -8.53 -19.50 -28.37
CA GLY A 112 -9.45 -20.53 -27.85
C GLY A 112 -8.78 -21.47 -26.83
N ASP A 113 -7.53 -21.89 -27.06
CA ASP A 113 -6.76 -22.68 -26.10
C ASP A 113 -6.45 -21.86 -24.84
N ALA A 114 -6.12 -20.59 -25.01
CA ALA A 114 -5.95 -19.67 -23.89
C ALA A 114 -7.24 -19.52 -23.07
N ALA A 115 -8.37 -19.36 -23.73
CA ALA A 115 -9.68 -19.26 -23.08
C ALA A 115 -10.00 -20.48 -22.22
N GLN A 116 -9.79 -21.69 -22.74
CA GLN A 116 -10.04 -22.94 -22.00
C GLN A 116 -9.11 -23.07 -20.77
N LYS A 117 -7.81 -22.73 -20.94
CA LYS A 117 -6.81 -22.85 -19.86
C LYS A 117 -6.97 -21.80 -18.77
N VAL A 118 -7.38 -20.59 -19.14
CA VAL A 118 -7.47 -19.44 -18.24
C VAL A 118 -8.89 -19.24 -17.69
N HIS A 119 -9.93 -19.84 -18.30
CA HIS A 119 -11.33 -19.72 -17.87
C HIS A 119 -11.54 -20.12 -16.39
N LYS A 120 -10.73 -20.99 -15.84
CA LYS A 120 -10.74 -21.36 -14.41
C LYS A 120 -10.07 -20.31 -13.51
N SER A 121 -9.47 -19.28 -14.08
CA SER A 121 -8.70 -18.26 -13.34
C SER A 121 -9.52 -16.96 -13.30
N SER A 122 -10.30 -16.76 -12.22
CA SER A 122 -11.02 -15.50 -11.92
C SER A 122 -10.06 -14.34 -11.68
N GLY A 123 -9.35 -13.86 -12.68
CA GLY A 123 -8.37 -12.78 -12.57
C GLY A 123 -8.37 -11.84 -13.77
N PRO A 124 -7.58 -10.74 -13.70
CA PRO A 124 -7.52 -9.76 -14.80
C PRO A 124 -7.09 -10.37 -16.14
N VAL A 125 -6.18 -11.35 -16.11
CA VAL A 125 -5.71 -12.02 -17.32
C VAL A 125 -6.83 -12.84 -17.97
N GLY A 126 -7.71 -13.46 -17.18
CA GLY A 126 -8.93 -14.12 -17.69
C GLY A 126 -9.85 -13.12 -18.37
N GLN A 127 -10.03 -11.94 -17.81
CA GLN A 127 -10.82 -10.87 -18.40
C GLN A 127 -10.23 -10.34 -19.70
N PHE A 128 -8.90 -10.31 -19.85
CA PHE A 128 -8.26 -9.95 -21.13
C PHE A 128 -8.60 -10.96 -22.22
N VAL A 129 -8.48 -12.24 -21.92
CA VAL A 129 -8.81 -13.30 -22.90
C VAL A 129 -10.30 -13.27 -23.26
N GLU A 130 -11.17 -13.14 -22.28
CA GLU A 130 -12.62 -13.05 -22.48
C GLU A 130 -13.00 -11.83 -23.32
N ALA A 131 -12.43 -10.66 -23.03
CA ALA A 131 -12.64 -9.44 -23.80
C ALA A 131 -12.17 -9.58 -25.26
N ALA A 132 -11.05 -10.24 -25.48
CA ALA A 132 -10.53 -10.51 -26.82
C ALA A 132 -11.40 -11.51 -27.59
N VAL A 133 -11.85 -12.60 -26.95
CA VAL A 133 -12.75 -13.57 -27.56
C VAL A 133 -14.09 -12.92 -27.94
N THR A 134 -14.65 -12.13 -27.02
CA THR A 134 -15.91 -11.41 -27.27
C THR A 134 -15.79 -10.46 -28.45
N GLU A 135 -14.69 -9.71 -28.55
CA GLU A 135 -14.49 -8.77 -29.67
C GLU A 135 -14.36 -9.50 -31.01
N LEU A 136 -13.64 -10.63 -31.03
CA LEU A 136 -13.52 -11.45 -32.21
C LEU A 136 -14.89 -12.04 -32.67
N GLN A 137 -15.73 -12.48 -31.70
CA GLN A 137 -17.08 -12.99 -31.99
C GLN A 137 -18.02 -11.90 -32.49
N MET A 138 -17.84 -10.65 -32.07
CA MET A 138 -18.65 -9.50 -32.50
C MET A 138 -18.16 -8.90 -33.81
N SER A 139 -17.01 -9.31 -34.32
CA SER A 139 -16.41 -8.80 -35.55
C SER A 139 -16.76 -9.72 -36.69
N ASP A 140 -17.36 -9.16 -37.79
CA ASP A 140 -17.66 -9.90 -39.02
C ASP A 140 -16.38 -10.27 -39.77
N GLU A 141 -16.39 -11.35 -40.54
CA GLU A 141 -15.25 -11.85 -41.34
C GLU A 141 -14.76 -10.83 -42.38
N HIS A 142 -15.56 -9.83 -42.72
CA HIS A 142 -15.24 -8.78 -43.69
C HIS A 142 -14.66 -7.52 -43.06
N MET A 143 -14.54 -7.45 -41.71
CA MET A 143 -13.96 -6.30 -41.04
C MET A 143 -12.42 -6.26 -41.20
N GLU A 144 -11.89 -5.03 -41.29
CA GLU A 144 -10.46 -4.80 -41.37
C GLU A 144 -9.76 -5.29 -40.09
N ARG A 145 -8.73 -6.14 -40.23
CA ARG A 145 -8.04 -6.82 -39.15
C ARG A 145 -7.35 -5.85 -38.18
N ASP A 146 -6.82 -4.75 -38.71
CA ASP A 146 -6.17 -3.76 -37.88
C ASP A 146 -7.18 -3.03 -37.00
N GLY A 147 -8.39 -2.78 -37.48
CA GLY A 147 -9.49 -2.26 -36.69
C GLY A 147 -9.91 -3.20 -35.53
N ILE A 148 -9.89 -4.53 -35.78
CA ILE A 148 -10.18 -5.52 -34.73
C ILE A 148 -9.07 -5.49 -33.66
N LYS A 149 -7.79 -5.50 -34.05
CA LYS A 149 -6.67 -5.42 -33.13
C LYS A 149 -6.70 -4.15 -32.27
N GLU A 150 -7.04 -3.01 -32.89
CA GLU A 150 -7.15 -1.73 -32.19
C GLU A 150 -8.28 -1.73 -31.15
N ARG A 151 -9.46 -2.26 -31.49
CA ARG A 151 -10.57 -2.37 -30.54
C ARG A 151 -10.25 -3.29 -29.38
N VAL A 152 -9.62 -4.45 -29.66
CA VAL A 152 -9.13 -5.35 -28.61
C VAL A 152 -8.13 -4.62 -27.72
N ALA A 153 -7.12 -3.96 -28.29
CA ALA A 153 -6.11 -3.22 -27.53
C ALA A 153 -6.73 -2.17 -26.59
N SER A 154 -7.67 -1.38 -27.12
CA SER A 154 -8.38 -0.37 -26.32
C SER A 154 -9.16 -0.99 -25.14
N ARG A 155 -9.84 -2.13 -25.34
CA ARG A 155 -10.54 -2.85 -24.27
C ARG A 155 -9.57 -3.36 -23.20
N LEU A 156 -8.45 -3.97 -23.60
CA LEU A 156 -7.44 -4.48 -22.68
C LEU A 156 -6.83 -3.37 -21.84
N GLU A 157 -6.50 -2.23 -22.45
CA GLU A 157 -5.97 -1.05 -21.77
C GLU A 157 -6.94 -0.53 -20.70
N ARG A 158 -8.23 -0.46 -21.02
CA ARG A 158 -9.25 -0.04 -20.05
C ARG A 158 -9.38 -1.01 -18.86
N ILE A 159 -9.29 -2.31 -19.11
CA ILE A 159 -9.31 -3.33 -18.03
C ILE A 159 -8.05 -3.17 -17.17
N GLU A 160 -6.87 -3.02 -17.77
CA GLU A 160 -5.60 -2.79 -17.05
C GLU A 160 -5.67 -1.55 -16.17
N ALA A 161 -6.07 -0.41 -16.75
CA ALA A 161 -6.19 0.85 -16.05
C ALA A 161 -7.17 0.75 -14.88
N ASN A 162 -8.32 0.09 -15.08
CA ASN A 162 -9.31 -0.12 -14.04
C ASN A 162 -8.76 -0.98 -12.90
N ARG A 163 -8.06 -2.06 -13.22
CA ARG A 163 -7.42 -2.94 -12.21
C ARG A 163 -6.34 -2.21 -11.43
N GLY A 164 -5.56 -1.35 -12.09
CA GLY A 164 -4.59 -0.47 -11.43
C GLY A 164 -5.25 0.48 -10.43
N ARG A 165 -6.35 1.14 -10.83
CA ARG A 165 -7.12 2.03 -9.94
C ARG A 165 -7.71 1.29 -8.73
N LEU A 166 -8.28 0.11 -8.94
CA LEU A 166 -8.85 -0.71 -7.86
C LEU A 166 -7.76 -1.10 -6.85
N MET A 167 -6.56 -1.45 -7.33
CA MET A 167 -5.45 -1.83 -6.45
C MET A 167 -4.93 -0.65 -5.63
N MET A 168 -5.03 0.58 -6.13
CA MET A 168 -4.66 1.80 -5.40
C MET A 168 -5.68 2.21 -4.32
N ARG A 169 -6.90 1.69 -4.34
CA ARG A 169 -7.91 2.01 -3.32
C ARG A 169 -7.41 1.66 -1.92
N GLY A 170 -7.60 2.58 -0.99
CA GLY A 170 -7.19 2.44 0.41
C GLY A 170 -5.74 2.82 0.72
N THR A 171 -4.85 2.91 -0.29
CA THR A 171 -3.48 3.39 -0.03
C THR A 171 -3.43 4.88 0.21
N GLY A 172 -4.41 5.65 -0.26
CA GLY A 172 -4.51 7.09 -0.04
C GLY A 172 -4.58 7.47 1.45
N VAL A 173 -5.18 6.61 2.28
CA VAL A 173 -5.21 6.81 3.75
C VAL A 173 -3.80 6.88 4.33
N LEU A 174 -2.89 6.02 3.86
CA LEU A 174 -1.48 6.04 4.28
C LEU A 174 -0.78 7.35 3.90
N ALA A 175 -1.05 7.84 2.68
CA ALA A 175 -0.52 9.12 2.21
C ALA A 175 -1.02 10.27 3.10
N THR A 176 -2.31 10.28 3.42
CA THR A 176 -2.92 11.29 4.30
C THR A 176 -2.32 11.24 5.70
N ILE A 177 -2.27 10.06 6.35
CA ILE A 177 -1.66 9.91 7.68
C ILE A 177 -0.20 10.37 7.65
N GLY A 178 0.58 9.94 6.66
CA GLY A 178 1.98 10.32 6.53
C GLY A 178 2.20 11.83 6.36
N ALA A 179 1.29 12.50 5.63
CA ALA A 179 1.37 13.93 5.41
C ALA A 179 0.85 14.76 6.60
N THR A 180 -0.18 14.29 7.33
CA THR A 180 -0.87 15.10 8.34
C THR A 180 -0.44 14.81 9.77
N ALA A 181 -0.06 13.56 10.10
CA ALA A 181 0.27 13.18 11.47
C ALA A 181 1.39 14.01 12.12
N PRO A 182 2.46 14.44 11.42
CA PRO A 182 3.47 15.30 11.99
C PRO A 182 2.90 16.67 12.40
N PHE A 183 2.00 17.22 11.61
CA PHE A 183 1.35 18.51 11.91
C PHE A 183 0.36 18.41 13.06
N VAL A 184 -0.36 17.28 13.16
CA VAL A 184 -1.22 16.99 14.31
C VAL A 184 -0.40 16.87 15.59
N GLY A 185 0.77 16.21 15.54
CA GLY A 185 1.72 16.16 16.67
C GLY A 185 2.25 17.55 17.03
N LEU A 186 2.65 18.34 16.03
CA LEU A 186 3.10 19.72 16.22
C LEU A 186 2.00 20.60 16.86
N PHE A 187 0.75 20.45 16.43
CA PHE A 187 -0.38 21.14 17.06
C PHE A 187 -0.47 20.78 18.55
N GLY A 188 -0.28 19.51 18.89
CA GLY A 188 -0.24 19.07 20.31
C GLY A 188 0.87 19.75 21.11
N THR A 189 2.07 19.96 20.50
CA THR A 189 3.16 20.71 21.19
C THR A 189 2.83 22.18 21.39
N VAL A 190 2.32 22.83 20.38
CA VAL A 190 1.96 24.26 20.49
C VAL A 190 0.93 24.48 21.58
N TRP A 191 -0.09 23.63 21.64
CA TRP A 191 -1.13 23.67 22.66
C TRP A 191 -0.59 23.41 24.07
N GLY A 192 0.20 22.35 24.26
CA GLY A 192 0.73 21.99 25.58
C GLY A 192 1.71 23.03 26.12
N ILE A 193 2.56 23.61 25.26
CA ILE A 193 3.46 24.72 25.64
C ILE A 193 2.65 25.96 26.01
N MET A 194 1.63 26.29 25.22
CA MET A 194 0.73 27.42 25.53
C MET A 194 0.12 27.25 26.93
N ASN A 195 -0.43 26.08 27.23
CA ASN A 195 -1.02 25.78 28.55
C ASN A 195 -0.01 25.87 29.69
N SER A 196 1.25 25.46 29.44
CA SER A 196 2.34 25.59 30.41
C SER A 196 2.63 27.04 30.73
N PHE A 197 2.66 27.94 29.75
CA PHE A 197 2.83 29.37 29.97
C PHE A 197 1.65 30.03 30.68
N ILE A 198 0.43 29.59 30.36
CA ILE A 198 -0.78 30.04 31.11
C ILE A 198 -0.69 29.61 32.58
N GLY A 199 -0.14 28.41 32.87
CA GLY A 199 0.13 27.93 34.22
C GLY A 199 1.09 28.84 34.99
N ILE A 200 2.21 29.25 34.38
CA ILE A 200 3.17 30.20 34.97
C ILE A 200 2.47 31.54 35.29
N SER A 201 1.71 32.07 34.35
CA SER A 201 1.02 33.35 34.54
C SER A 201 0.03 33.31 35.72
N LYS A 202 -0.67 32.19 35.87
CA LYS A 202 -1.63 32.01 37.00
C LYS A 202 -0.95 31.76 38.34
N SER A 203 0.12 30.99 38.39
CA SER A 203 0.84 30.66 39.63
C SER A 203 1.80 31.74 40.11
N GLN A 204 2.07 32.75 39.27
CA GLN A 204 3.01 33.85 39.53
C GLN A 204 4.42 33.34 40.01
N THR A 205 4.80 32.14 39.66
CA THR A 205 6.09 31.55 40.00
C THR A 205 6.88 31.26 38.70
N THR A 206 8.17 31.53 38.73
CA THR A 206 9.12 31.20 37.65
C THR A 206 9.75 29.81 37.83
N ASN A 207 9.20 28.97 38.72
CA ASN A 207 9.73 27.65 39.00
C ASN A 207 9.48 26.70 37.81
N LEU A 208 10.58 26.30 37.15
CA LEU A 208 10.54 25.38 36.02
C LEU A 208 9.91 24.00 36.34
N ALA A 209 9.95 23.58 37.61
CA ALA A 209 9.34 22.32 38.04
C ALA A 209 7.82 22.28 37.81
N VAL A 210 7.15 23.44 37.79
CA VAL A 210 5.71 23.55 37.56
C VAL A 210 5.35 23.30 36.09
N VAL A 211 6.22 23.66 35.14
CA VAL A 211 5.93 23.62 33.71
C VAL A 211 6.61 22.47 32.96
N ALA A 212 7.66 21.90 33.56
CA ALA A 212 8.42 20.81 32.94
C ALA A 212 7.53 19.60 32.53
N PRO A 213 6.54 19.14 33.33
CA PRO A 213 5.66 18.05 32.91
C PRO A 213 4.85 18.40 31.68
N GLY A 214 4.23 19.59 31.62
CA GLY A 214 3.40 20.01 30.47
C GLY A 214 4.21 20.18 29.18
N ILE A 215 5.46 20.63 29.29
CA ILE A 215 6.39 20.70 28.13
C ILE A 215 6.77 19.28 27.69
N ALA A 216 7.06 18.37 28.61
CA ALA A 216 7.39 16.98 28.26
C ALA A 216 6.23 16.27 27.57
N GLU A 217 4.99 16.44 28.05
CA GLU A 217 3.77 15.93 27.41
C GLU A 217 3.59 16.49 26.00
N ALA A 218 3.84 17.78 25.82
CA ALA A 218 3.79 18.42 24.52
C ALA A 218 4.80 17.79 23.54
N LEU A 219 6.06 17.65 23.93
CA LEU A 219 7.11 17.03 23.11
C LEU A 219 6.76 15.57 22.76
N LEU A 220 6.14 14.83 23.69
CA LEU A 220 5.67 13.48 23.45
C LEU A 220 4.65 13.42 22.30
N ALA A 221 3.76 14.40 22.19
CA ALA A 221 2.76 14.46 21.12
C ALA A 221 3.44 14.55 19.74
N THR A 222 4.48 15.40 19.59
CA THR A 222 5.22 15.45 18.32
C THR A 222 5.98 14.16 18.03
N ALA A 223 6.61 13.56 19.03
CA ALA A 223 7.32 12.30 18.86
C ALA A 223 6.37 11.20 18.37
N ILE A 224 5.18 11.06 18.95
CA ILE A 224 4.16 10.10 18.53
C ILE A 224 3.63 10.43 17.12
N GLY A 225 3.46 11.71 16.79
CA GLY A 225 3.13 12.15 15.43
C GLY A 225 4.11 11.64 14.38
N LEU A 226 5.40 11.74 14.65
CA LEU A 226 6.45 11.22 13.76
C LEU A 226 6.47 9.70 13.71
N VAL A 227 6.28 9.03 14.85
CA VAL A 227 6.20 7.55 14.94
C VAL A 227 5.02 7.01 14.13
N ALA A 228 3.90 7.72 14.05
CA ALA A 228 2.75 7.34 13.21
C ALA A 228 3.00 7.66 11.72
N ALA A 229 3.62 8.80 11.42
CA ALA A 229 3.80 9.28 10.05
C ALA A 229 4.84 8.50 9.25
N ILE A 230 6.01 8.25 9.85
CA ILE A 230 7.15 7.65 9.14
C ILE A 230 6.80 6.28 8.55
N PRO A 231 6.22 5.33 9.31
CA PRO A 231 5.79 4.05 8.75
C PRO A 231 4.74 4.23 7.65
N ALA A 232 3.78 5.14 7.82
CA ALA A 232 2.73 5.39 6.83
C ALA A 232 3.31 5.82 5.47
N VAL A 233 4.26 6.76 5.46
CA VAL A 233 4.94 7.21 4.23
C VAL A 233 5.75 6.09 3.60
N VAL A 234 6.53 5.35 4.39
CA VAL A 234 7.35 4.26 3.87
C VAL A 234 6.49 3.17 3.23
N ILE A 235 5.41 2.76 3.91
CA ILE A 235 4.48 1.73 3.45
C ILE A 235 3.76 2.21 2.18
N TYR A 236 3.30 3.46 2.13
CA TYR A 236 2.69 4.05 0.95
C TYR A 236 3.62 3.99 -0.26
N ASN A 237 4.88 4.41 -0.10
CA ASN A 237 5.87 4.39 -1.17
C ASN A 237 6.20 2.97 -1.65
N VAL A 238 6.23 1.99 -0.75
CA VAL A 238 6.41 0.58 -1.10
C VAL A 238 5.21 0.09 -1.92
N PHE A 239 3.97 0.36 -1.50
CA PHE A 239 2.78 -0.06 -2.25
C PHE A 239 2.69 0.62 -3.61
N SER A 240 2.97 1.90 -3.71
CA SER A 240 2.99 2.63 -4.99
C SER A 240 3.89 1.92 -6.01
N ARG A 241 5.14 1.60 -5.63
CA ARG A 241 6.08 0.86 -6.51
C ARG A 241 5.59 -0.56 -6.82
N GLN A 242 5.02 -1.24 -5.83
CA GLN A 242 4.50 -2.60 -6.01
C GLN A 242 3.29 -2.65 -6.95
N ILE A 243 2.41 -1.65 -6.90
CA ILE A 243 1.24 -1.52 -7.78
C ILE A 243 1.68 -1.19 -9.19
N THR A 244 2.69 -0.31 -9.37
CA THR A 244 3.29 -0.06 -10.68
C THR A 244 3.86 -1.34 -11.31
N SER A 245 4.60 -2.14 -10.53
CA SER A 245 5.10 -3.45 -10.98
C SER A 245 3.99 -4.46 -11.29
N TYR A 246 2.85 -4.40 -10.59
CA TYR A 246 1.68 -5.22 -10.90
C TYR A 246 1.02 -4.79 -12.22
N ARG A 247 0.90 -3.48 -12.47
CA ARG A 247 0.39 -2.95 -13.74
C ARG A 247 1.27 -3.36 -14.91
N ALA A 248 2.59 -3.25 -14.78
CA ALA A 248 3.51 -3.72 -15.82
C ALA A 248 3.30 -5.21 -16.14
N LEU A 249 3.11 -6.06 -15.11
CA LEU A 249 2.80 -7.48 -15.30
C LEU A 249 1.47 -7.70 -16.05
N LEU A 250 0.48 -6.85 -15.83
CA LEU A 250 -0.80 -6.89 -16.58
C LEU A 250 -0.59 -6.42 -18.03
N GLY A 251 0.22 -5.39 -18.26
CA GLY A 251 0.60 -4.92 -19.59
C GLY A 251 1.30 -6.01 -20.41
N ASP A 252 2.24 -6.74 -19.78
CA ASP A 252 2.91 -7.89 -20.45
C ASP A 252 1.88 -8.97 -20.84
N ALA A 253 0.93 -9.29 -19.96
CA ALA A 253 -0.13 -10.26 -20.26
C ALA A 253 -1.09 -9.76 -21.35
N SER A 254 -1.42 -8.47 -21.37
CA SER A 254 -2.21 -7.82 -22.42
C SER A 254 -1.52 -7.93 -23.78
N ALA A 255 -0.23 -7.63 -23.85
CA ALA A 255 0.57 -7.77 -25.07
C ALA A 255 0.61 -9.22 -25.58
N GLU A 256 0.64 -10.22 -24.67
CA GLU A 256 0.58 -11.63 -25.07
C GLU A 256 -0.79 -11.99 -25.67
N VAL A 257 -1.90 -11.49 -25.09
CA VAL A 257 -3.23 -11.68 -25.67
C VAL A 257 -3.32 -11.06 -27.07
N LEU A 258 -2.81 -9.84 -27.26
CA LEU A 258 -2.77 -9.20 -28.59
C LEU A 258 -1.97 -10.00 -29.62
N ARG A 259 -0.84 -10.61 -29.21
CA ARG A 259 -0.06 -11.52 -30.08
C ARG A 259 -0.86 -12.77 -30.48
N LEU A 260 -1.67 -13.33 -29.55
CA LEU A 260 -2.55 -14.45 -29.85
C LEU A 260 -3.63 -14.05 -30.85
N VAL A 261 -4.29 -12.91 -30.62
CA VAL A 261 -5.30 -12.34 -31.53
C VAL A 261 -4.70 -12.14 -32.93
N GLY A 262 -3.52 -11.51 -33.04
CA GLY A 262 -2.85 -11.32 -34.33
C GLY A 262 -2.58 -12.63 -35.05
N ARG A 263 -2.04 -13.63 -34.37
CA ARG A 263 -1.77 -14.96 -34.93
C ARG A 263 -3.04 -15.66 -35.41
N ASP A 264 -4.15 -15.54 -34.69
CA ASP A 264 -5.41 -16.18 -35.06
C ASP A 264 -6.05 -15.47 -36.26
N LEU A 265 -6.00 -14.14 -36.34
CA LEU A 265 -6.43 -13.38 -37.51
C LEU A 265 -5.60 -13.70 -38.76
N ASP A 266 -4.27 -13.87 -38.61
CA ASP A 266 -3.38 -14.22 -39.73
C ASP A 266 -3.69 -15.63 -40.26
N ARG A 267 -3.99 -16.58 -39.37
CA ARG A 267 -4.38 -17.95 -39.76
C ARG A 267 -5.73 -17.99 -40.46
N ALA A 268 -6.74 -17.25 -39.95
CA ALA A 268 -8.02 -17.12 -40.57
C ALA A 268 -7.91 -16.63 -42.03
N ALA A 269 -6.97 -15.73 -42.29
CA ALA A 269 -6.69 -15.22 -43.61
C ALA A 269 -5.99 -16.19 -44.55
N ALA A 270 -5.16 -17.05 -43.98
CA ALA A 270 -4.41 -18.05 -44.74
C ALA A 270 -5.30 -19.26 -45.13
N THR A 271 -6.47 -19.41 -44.52
CA THR A 271 -7.43 -20.48 -44.84
C THR A 271 -8.36 -19.99 -45.96
N PRO A 272 -8.23 -20.51 -47.19
CA PRO A 272 -9.11 -20.11 -48.28
C PRO A 272 -10.57 -20.41 -47.91
N PRO A 273 -11.54 -19.56 -48.30
CA PRO A 273 -12.96 -19.86 -48.09
C PRO A 273 -13.29 -21.23 -48.68
N ALA A 274 -13.91 -22.09 -47.89
CA ALA A 274 -14.35 -23.39 -48.34
C ALA A 274 -15.25 -23.17 -49.56
N SER A 275 -14.76 -23.58 -50.74
CA SER A 275 -15.50 -23.48 -51.98
C SER A 275 -16.87 -24.14 -51.75
N PRO A 276 -17.99 -23.47 -52.10
CA PRO A 276 -19.30 -24.08 -51.97
C PRO A 276 -19.30 -25.40 -52.75
N ARG A 277 -19.57 -26.51 -52.05
CA ARG A 277 -19.76 -27.81 -52.72
C ARG A 277 -20.77 -27.61 -53.83
N ARG A 278 -20.30 -27.61 -55.09
CA ARG A 278 -21.10 -27.64 -56.25
C ARG A 278 -21.89 -28.96 -56.20
N THR A 279 -23.12 -28.91 -55.73
CA THR A 279 -24.04 -30.02 -55.93
C THR A 279 -24.26 -30.14 -57.42
N VAL A 280 -23.52 -31.05 -58.06
CA VAL A 280 -23.83 -31.47 -59.42
C VAL A 280 -25.13 -32.22 -59.33
N SER A 281 -26.23 -31.55 -59.68
CA SER A 281 -27.50 -32.22 -60.00
C SER A 281 -27.26 -33.01 -61.27
N LEU A 282 -27.11 -34.33 -61.12
CA LEU A 282 -27.30 -35.25 -62.26
C LEU A 282 -28.75 -35.12 -62.70
N SER A 283 -29.00 -34.31 -63.74
CA SER A 283 -30.23 -34.38 -64.51
C SER A 283 -30.22 -35.70 -65.25
N ALA A 284 -31.05 -36.65 -64.85
CA ALA A 284 -31.38 -37.82 -65.61
C ALA A 284 -32.08 -37.37 -66.87
N ALA A 285 -31.47 -37.67 -68.02
CA ALA A 285 -32.12 -37.59 -69.33
C ALA A 285 -32.90 -38.87 -69.53
N GLU A 286 -34.20 -38.74 -69.75
CA GLU A 286 -35.04 -39.61 -70.57
C GLU A 286 -35.40 -38.90 -71.86
#